data_bcfe6cfd3795ae0d1f969d23bb096d54
#
_entry.id   bcfe6cfd3795ae0d1f969d23bb096d54
#
_cell.length_a   1.000
_cell.length_b   1.000
_cell.length_c   1.000
_cell.angle_alpha   90.00
_cell.angle_beta   90.00
_cell.angle_gamma   90.00
#
_symmetry.space_group_name_H-M   'P 1'
#
loop_
_entity.id
_entity.type
_entity.pdbx_description
1 polymer ?
#
loop_
_entity_poly.entity_id
_entity_poly.type
_entity_poly.pdbx_seq_one_letter_code
_entity_poly.pdbx_strand_id
1 'polypeptide(L)'
;MKDNPIINDIAEKIAEKCSPEKIILISYKTNNYSELTSFKLALIVSDDVESMPELECSLYMDIDSDIPFDLVFYTVSEWNSLKDSEGTFAWKIKNTGAVLYG
;
A
#
# COMPACT_ATOMS: atom_id res chain seq x y z
N MET A 1 -4.40 -13.58 -2.18
CA MET A 1 -4.40 -12.36 -3.07
C MET A 1 -3.03 -11.72 -3.25
N LYS A 2 -2.09 -11.95 -2.35
CA LYS A 2 -0.72 -11.41 -2.50
C LYS A 2 -0.01 -11.92 -3.76
N ASP A 3 -0.48 -13.00 -4.35
CA ASP A 3 0.07 -13.54 -5.61
C ASP A 3 -0.68 -13.07 -6.84
N ASN A 4 -1.63 -12.14 -6.68
CA ASN A 4 -2.40 -11.61 -7.80
C ASN A 4 -1.49 -10.77 -8.71
N PRO A 5 -1.42 -11.07 -10.01
CA PRO A 5 -0.51 -10.36 -10.92
C PRO A 5 -0.82 -8.87 -11.07
N ILE A 6 -2.07 -8.46 -10.97
CA ILE A 6 -2.45 -7.04 -11.06
C ILE A 6 -1.93 -6.28 -9.85
N ILE A 7 -2.15 -6.81 -8.65
CA ILE A 7 -1.69 -6.20 -7.41
C ILE A 7 -0.15 -6.13 -7.39
N ASN A 8 0.51 -7.22 -7.76
CA ASN A 8 1.97 -7.27 -7.78
C ASN A 8 2.58 -6.33 -8.81
N ASP A 9 1.95 -6.18 -9.98
CA ASP A 9 2.41 -5.23 -11.00
C ASP A 9 2.32 -3.78 -10.47
N ILE A 10 1.23 -3.42 -9.82
CA ILE A 10 1.06 -2.09 -9.23
C ILE A 10 2.09 -1.86 -8.12
N ALA A 11 2.30 -2.85 -7.26
CA ALA A 11 3.30 -2.76 -6.18
C ALA A 11 4.71 -2.56 -6.73
N GLU A 12 5.08 -3.26 -7.80
CA GLU A 12 6.38 -3.08 -8.46
C GLU A 12 6.55 -1.68 -9.02
N LYS A 13 5.52 -1.16 -9.67
CA LYS A 13 5.54 0.20 -10.22
C LYS A 13 5.68 1.25 -9.11
N ILE A 14 5.01 1.07 -8.00
CA ILE A 14 5.13 1.95 -6.84
C ILE A 14 6.56 1.87 -6.28
N ALA A 15 7.10 0.67 -6.13
CA ALA A 15 8.46 0.47 -5.62
C ALA A 15 9.51 1.19 -6.51
N GLU A 16 9.35 1.12 -7.82
CA GLU A 16 10.24 1.79 -8.76
C GLU A 16 10.17 3.31 -8.65
N LYS A 17 8.98 3.85 -8.36
CA LYS A 17 8.77 5.30 -8.35
C LYS A 17 9.18 5.97 -7.06
N CYS A 18 8.96 5.37 -5.90
CA CYS A 18 9.21 6.03 -4.64
C CYS A 18 10.09 5.26 -3.66
N SER A 19 10.53 4.08 -4.03
CA SER A 19 11.43 3.25 -3.20
C SER A 19 11.00 3.19 -1.74
N PRO A 20 9.76 2.75 -1.45
CA PRO A 20 9.28 2.67 -0.07
C PRO A 20 10.03 1.59 0.69
N GLU A 21 9.99 1.65 2.01
CA GLU A 21 10.57 0.61 2.84
C GLU A 21 9.71 -0.66 2.82
N LYS A 22 8.40 -0.50 2.79
CA LYS A 22 7.45 -1.61 2.68
C LYS A 22 6.23 -1.22 1.88
N ILE A 23 5.63 -2.22 1.23
CA ILE A 23 4.29 -2.14 0.64
C ILE A 23 3.51 -3.33 1.21
N ILE A 24 2.36 -3.06 1.80
CA ILE A 24 1.54 -4.08 2.46
C ILE A 24 0.14 -4.05 1.85
N LEU A 25 -0.36 -5.22 1.43
CA LEU A 25 -1.74 -5.36 0.99
C LEU A 25 -2.64 -5.35 2.22
N ILE A 26 -3.50 -4.33 2.34
CA ILE A 26 -4.41 -4.18 3.47
C ILE A 26 -5.67 -5.00 3.26
N SER A 27 -6.30 -4.82 2.11
CA SER A 27 -7.58 -5.44 1.78
C SER A 27 -7.80 -5.45 0.28
N TYR A 28 -8.78 -6.25 -0.15
CA TYR A 28 -9.19 -6.32 -1.54
C TYR A 28 -10.66 -6.71 -1.60
N LYS A 29 -11.28 -6.44 -2.74
CA LYS A 29 -12.66 -6.85 -3.03
C LYS A 29 -12.70 -7.64 -4.32
N THR A 30 -13.58 -8.62 -4.37
CA THR A 30 -13.82 -9.43 -5.56
C THR A 30 -15.32 -9.43 -5.88
N ASN A 31 -15.65 -9.74 -7.13
CA ASN A 31 -17.05 -9.92 -7.54
C ASN A 31 -17.48 -11.38 -7.37
N ASN A 32 -18.68 -11.73 -7.85
CA ASN A 32 -19.23 -13.09 -7.74
C ASN A 32 -18.44 -14.14 -8.52
N TYR A 33 -17.56 -13.72 -9.42
CA TYR A 33 -16.71 -14.61 -10.22
C TYR A 33 -15.29 -14.67 -9.66
N SER A 34 -15.08 -14.19 -8.44
CA SER A 34 -13.76 -14.12 -7.80
C SER A 34 -12.75 -13.23 -8.53
N GLU A 35 -13.24 -12.32 -9.37
CA GLU A 35 -12.39 -11.36 -10.07
C GLU A 35 -12.13 -10.15 -9.17
N LEU A 36 -10.89 -9.67 -9.14
CA LEU A 36 -10.51 -8.50 -8.35
C LEU A 36 -11.23 -7.25 -8.86
N THR A 37 -11.88 -6.51 -7.95
CA THR A 37 -12.58 -5.27 -8.29
C THR A 37 -11.96 -4.04 -7.66
N SER A 38 -11.26 -4.18 -6.54
CA SER A 38 -10.51 -3.09 -5.92
C SER A 38 -9.54 -3.65 -4.89
N PHE A 39 -8.56 -2.83 -4.49
CA PHE A 39 -7.64 -3.22 -3.42
C PHE A 39 -7.06 -1.98 -2.74
N LYS A 40 -6.49 -2.17 -1.57
CA LYS A 40 -5.91 -1.10 -0.76
C LYS A 40 -4.52 -1.50 -0.28
N LEU A 41 -3.56 -0.60 -0.45
CA LEU A 41 -2.17 -0.81 -0.06
C LEU A 41 -1.73 0.20 0.99
N ALA A 42 -0.88 -0.24 1.91
CA ALA A 42 -0.16 0.66 2.80
C ALA A 42 1.27 0.80 2.30
N LEU A 43 1.76 2.01 2.24
CA LEU A 43 3.13 2.33 1.89
C LEU A 43 3.84 2.91 3.11
N ILE A 44 4.96 2.30 3.48
CA ILE A 44 5.83 2.81 4.53
C ILE A 44 6.98 3.50 3.82
N VAL A 45 7.04 4.81 3.92
CA VAL A 45 8.00 5.64 3.17
C VAL A 45 8.97 6.35 4.09
N SER A 46 10.07 6.84 3.53
CA SER A 46 11.08 7.58 4.27
C SER A 46 10.49 8.79 4.99
N ASP A 47 11.01 9.10 6.18
CA ASP A 47 10.70 10.32 6.90
C ASP A 47 11.09 11.58 6.12
N ASP A 48 11.96 11.44 5.12
CA ASP A 48 12.44 12.54 4.28
C ASP A 48 11.45 12.97 3.19
N VAL A 49 10.33 12.28 3.04
CA VAL A 49 9.30 12.69 2.07
C VAL A 49 8.73 14.04 2.48
N GLU A 50 8.90 15.05 1.62
CA GLU A 50 8.52 16.42 1.92
C GLU A 50 7.00 16.63 1.93
N SER A 51 6.28 15.95 1.04
CA SER A 51 4.83 16.09 0.94
C SER A 51 4.18 14.76 0.58
N MET A 52 3.44 14.19 1.53
CA MET A 52 2.65 12.98 1.30
C MET A 52 1.54 13.20 0.25
N PRO A 53 0.79 14.32 0.28
CA PRO A 53 -0.23 14.57 -0.74
C PRO A 53 0.35 14.64 -2.16
N GLU A 54 1.52 15.23 -2.33
CA GLU A 54 2.18 15.30 -3.64
C GLU A 54 2.64 13.92 -4.11
N LEU A 55 3.20 13.12 -3.21
CA LEU A 55 3.61 11.75 -3.51
C LEU A 55 2.40 10.92 -3.92
N GLU A 56 1.32 10.98 -3.17
CA GLU A 56 0.09 10.25 -3.45
C GLU A 56 -0.46 10.64 -4.82
N CYS A 57 -0.57 11.94 -5.10
CA CYS A 57 -1.05 12.45 -6.38
C CYS A 57 -0.17 11.95 -7.53
N SER A 58 1.15 12.03 -7.38
CA SER A 58 2.11 11.55 -8.37
C SER A 58 1.93 10.07 -8.69
N LEU A 59 1.75 9.24 -7.66
CA LEU A 59 1.55 7.80 -7.86
C LEU A 59 0.24 7.52 -8.61
N TYR A 60 -0.86 8.17 -8.25
CA TYR A 60 -2.13 7.97 -8.97
C TYR A 60 -2.07 8.47 -10.42
N MET A 61 -1.32 9.53 -10.69
CA MET A 61 -1.19 10.06 -12.04
C MET A 61 -0.26 9.22 -12.92
N ASP A 62 0.79 8.66 -12.35
CA ASP A 62 1.83 7.97 -13.10
C ASP A 62 1.59 6.47 -13.26
N ILE A 63 0.71 5.90 -12.46
CA ILE A 63 0.43 4.46 -12.49
C ILE A 63 -0.97 4.23 -13.04
N ASP A 64 -1.04 3.65 -14.24
CA ASP A 64 -2.30 3.25 -14.84
C ASP A 64 -2.76 1.91 -14.29
N SER A 65 -4.04 1.83 -13.97
CA SER A 65 -4.65 0.58 -13.54
C SER A 65 -6.12 0.55 -13.93
N ASP A 66 -6.57 -0.57 -14.50
CA ASP A 66 -7.98 -0.79 -14.78
C ASP A 66 -8.77 -1.12 -13.52
N ILE A 67 -8.05 -1.49 -12.45
CA ILE A 67 -8.66 -1.81 -11.16
C ILE A 67 -8.40 -0.65 -10.20
N PRO A 68 -9.44 -0.05 -9.61
CA PRO A 68 -9.26 1.02 -8.63
C PRO A 68 -8.49 0.53 -7.42
N PHE A 69 -7.59 1.38 -6.91
CA PHE A 69 -6.85 1.09 -5.71
C PHE A 69 -6.70 2.33 -4.85
N ASP A 70 -6.62 2.13 -3.54
CA ASP A 70 -6.39 3.19 -2.56
C ASP A 70 -5.05 3.00 -1.88
N LEU A 71 -4.42 4.09 -1.52
CA LEU A 71 -3.14 4.11 -0.82
C LEU A 71 -3.28 4.75 0.55
N VAL A 72 -2.64 4.13 1.54
CA VAL A 72 -2.51 4.68 2.90
C VAL A 72 -1.02 4.83 3.15
N PHE A 73 -0.59 5.98 3.66
CA PHE A 73 0.82 6.28 3.86
C PHE A 73 1.19 6.39 5.33
N TYR A 74 2.35 5.83 5.67
CA TYR A 74 3.03 6.06 6.93
C TYR A 74 4.48 6.39 6.64
N THR A 75 5.07 7.30 7.41
CA THR A 75 6.53 7.40 7.44
C THR A 75 7.07 6.23 8.26
N VAL A 76 8.36 5.94 8.11
CA VAL A 76 9.02 4.89 8.91
C VAL A 76 8.83 5.17 10.41
N SER A 77 9.00 6.41 10.84
CA SER A 77 8.83 6.78 12.25
C SER A 77 7.39 6.58 12.74
N GLU A 78 6.40 7.01 11.95
CA GLU A 78 4.99 6.80 12.29
C GLU A 78 4.65 5.31 12.39
N TRP A 79 5.11 4.55 11.40
CA TRP A 79 4.89 3.11 11.38
C TRP A 79 5.46 2.44 12.61
N ASN A 80 6.72 2.74 12.93
CA ASN A 80 7.39 2.14 14.09
C ASN A 80 6.75 2.52 15.42
N SER A 81 6.16 3.71 15.54
CA SER A 81 5.48 4.11 16.76
C SER A 81 4.08 3.53 16.90
N LEU A 82 3.40 3.20 15.81
CA LEU A 82 2.00 2.77 15.82
C LEU A 82 1.79 1.27 15.64
N LYS A 83 2.68 0.59 14.92
CA LYS A 83 2.48 -0.83 14.52
C LYS A 83 2.29 -1.78 15.70
N ASP A 84 2.85 -1.47 16.85
CA ASP A 84 2.74 -2.29 18.05
C ASP A 84 1.73 -1.74 19.07
N SER A 85 1.05 -0.64 18.74
CA SER A 85 0.03 -0.04 19.60
C SER A 85 -1.33 -0.67 19.28
N GLU A 86 -1.75 -1.61 20.11
CA GLU A 86 -3.00 -2.34 19.95
C GLU A 86 -4.18 -1.37 19.76
N GLY A 87 -5.03 -1.67 18.77
CA GLY A 87 -6.19 -0.86 18.45
C GLY A 87 -5.96 0.22 17.40
N THR A 88 -4.71 0.49 17.00
CA THR A 88 -4.43 1.41 15.89
C THR A 88 -4.61 0.70 14.55
N PHE A 89 -4.83 1.50 13.50
CA PHE A 89 -4.92 0.96 12.15
C PHE A 89 -3.60 0.33 11.70
N ALA A 90 -2.47 0.95 12.06
CA ALA A 90 -1.15 0.40 11.75
C ALA A 90 -0.94 -0.98 12.37
N TRP A 91 -1.36 -1.15 13.63
CA TRP A 91 -1.30 -2.43 14.31
C TRP A 91 -2.14 -3.50 13.56
N LYS A 92 -3.34 -3.12 13.13
CA LYS A 92 -4.21 -4.01 12.36
C LYS A 92 -3.56 -4.40 11.04
N ILE A 93 -2.98 -3.45 10.31
CA ILE A 93 -2.27 -3.70 9.05
C ILE A 93 -1.11 -4.68 9.28
N LYS A 94 -0.30 -4.43 10.30
CA LYS A 94 0.84 -5.29 10.62
C LYS A 94 0.41 -6.73 10.87
N ASN A 95 -0.70 -6.92 11.57
CA ASN A 95 -1.13 -8.26 11.99
C ASN A 95 -2.00 -9.00 10.96
N THR A 96 -2.66 -8.29 10.05
CA THR A 96 -3.59 -8.89 9.10
C THR A 96 -3.20 -8.69 7.63
N GLY A 97 -2.33 -7.75 7.34
CA GLY A 97 -1.91 -7.44 5.97
C GLY A 97 -0.90 -8.44 5.43
N ALA A 98 -0.73 -8.43 4.11
CA ALA A 98 0.26 -9.24 3.42
C ALA A 98 1.37 -8.34 2.87
N VAL A 99 2.61 -8.60 3.24
CA VAL A 99 3.75 -7.83 2.75
C VAL A 99 4.03 -8.20 1.29
N LEU A 100 4.01 -7.19 0.41
CA LEU A 100 4.30 -7.36 -1.01
C LEU A 100 5.73 -6.94 -1.36
N TYR A 101 6.31 -6.04 -0.59
CA TYR A 101 7.64 -5.48 -0.83
C TYR A 101 8.26 -5.11 0.52
N GLY A 102 9.53 -5.41 0.67
CA GLY A 102 10.24 -5.16 1.92
C GLY A 102 9.93 -6.24 2.96
#